data_7ad89448ec32fd0764f7bc398e5d19a0
#
_entry.id   7ad89448ec32fd0764f7bc398e5d19a0
#
_cell.length_a   1.000
_cell.length_b   1.000
_cell.length_c   1.000
_cell.angle_alpha   90.00
_cell.angle_beta   90.00
_cell.angle_gamma   90.00
#
_symmetry.space_group_name_H-M   'P 1'
#
loop_
_entity.id
_entity.type
_entity.pdbx_description
1 polymer ?
#
loop_
_entity_poly.entity_id
_entity_poly.type
_entity_poly.pdbx_seq_one_letter_code
_entity_poly.pdbx_strand_id
1 'polypeptide(L)'
;MQELVASTQSDLHKVGFRFGEKTRQPAMQVLTLTPFYPTASDDANGCFVAEPLRAMEEFGVNSCVVAVQPLHRISPGSDAITPIARWIRYPCIPGGIGLAPAGAFLYASLISKVRRLHQSRRIDLIHAHAALPCGHAAVLLSRELNIPCVVTVHGLDPFFDKQVHGFAGEWCKRVAQFVYRSASRAICISQKVAENVIDGAAAPVNTTVIYNSVDTRMFSPAVSDTPSRTVLSVGNLIPIKGHELLLRALAAVLPHFPEISYEIIGDGPEHQRLTRLASDCNIAGRVRFLGRQSRKQVADAMRRCLLFALPSRYEGLGCVYLEAMSTEKAVIACRGQGIDEIIRHGSNGWLIDPGNLQDLIAALSVLLQNLQLRRQIGEAARRTTLQSFTSAHQAAHLATLYRECVA
;
A
#
# COMPACT_ATOMS: atom_id res chain seq x y z
N MET A 1 -2.00 -24.54 18.25
CA MET A 1 -2.01 -23.25 17.52
C MET A 1 -0.79 -22.36 17.79
N GLN A 2 -0.11 -22.48 18.94
CA GLN A 2 1.14 -21.71 19.22
C GLN A 2 2.40 -22.31 18.56
N GLU A 3 2.44 -23.59 18.25
CA GLU A 3 3.62 -24.25 17.64
C GLU A 3 3.72 -24.05 16.11
N LEU A 4 2.62 -23.79 15.41
CA LEU A 4 2.66 -23.49 13.96
C LEU A 4 3.17 -22.07 13.64
N VAL A 5 3.04 -21.11 14.57
CA VAL A 5 3.52 -19.74 14.39
C VAL A 5 5.04 -19.65 14.64
N ALA A 6 5.59 -20.54 15.46
CA ALA A 6 7.03 -20.54 15.73
C ALA A 6 7.88 -21.11 14.58
N SER A 7 7.33 -22.01 13.74
CA SER A 7 8.06 -22.60 12.62
C SER A 7 8.28 -21.64 11.45
N THR A 8 7.34 -20.74 11.21
CA THR A 8 7.45 -19.74 10.11
C THR A 8 8.43 -18.60 10.41
N GLN A 9 8.70 -18.30 11.69
CA GLN A 9 9.67 -17.27 12.06
C GLN A 9 11.14 -17.75 12.05
N SER A 10 11.38 -19.06 12.24
CA SER A 10 12.75 -19.61 12.25
C SER A 10 13.35 -19.78 10.85
N ASP A 11 12.52 -19.93 9.82
CA ASP A 11 12.99 -20.15 8.45
C ASP A 11 13.34 -18.85 7.71
N LEU A 12 12.82 -17.70 8.16
CA LEU A 12 13.14 -16.39 7.60
C LEU A 12 14.58 -15.92 7.90
N HIS A 13 15.25 -16.49 8.90
CA HIS A 13 16.62 -16.10 9.28
C HIS A 13 17.73 -16.93 8.63
N LYS A 14 17.42 -17.99 7.87
CA LYS A 14 18.44 -18.89 7.32
C LYS A 14 18.76 -18.74 5.85
N VAL A 15 18.09 -17.84 5.12
CA VAL A 15 18.45 -17.58 3.71
C VAL A 15 19.50 -16.47 3.65
N GLY A 16 20.72 -16.81 3.97
CA GLY A 16 21.89 -16.00 3.63
C GLY A 16 22.07 -16.00 2.12
N PHE A 17 21.60 -14.95 1.43
CA PHE A 17 21.86 -14.77 0.01
C PHE A 17 23.36 -14.56 -0.23
N ARG A 18 24.06 -15.60 -0.69
CA ARG A 18 25.32 -15.43 -1.38
C ARG A 18 24.99 -14.87 -2.78
N PHE A 19 25.52 -13.71 -3.09
CA PHE A 19 25.57 -13.19 -4.45
C PHE A 19 26.49 -14.10 -5.26
N GLY A 20 25.96 -15.17 -5.86
CA GLY A 20 26.65 -16.10 -6.73
C GLY A 20 26.34 -15.76 -8.19
N GLU A 21 27.32 -16.00 -9.04
CA GLU A 21 27.45 -15.79 -10.48
C GLU A 21 26.14 -15.68 -11.27
N LYS A 22 26.04 -14.60 -12.08
CA LYS A 22 24.95 -14.35 -13.03
C LYS A 22 24.91 -15.42 -14.13
N THR A 23 24.29 -16.56 -13.86
CA THR A 23 23.77 -17.39 -14.95
C THR A 23 22.63 -16.59 -15.59
N ARG A 24 22.80 -16.14 -16.82
CA ARG A 24 21.76 -15.48 -17.63
C ARG A 24 20.64 -16.47 -17.95
N GLN A 25 19.75 -16.72 -17.03
CA GLN A 25 18.44 -17.26 -17.39
C GLN A 25 17.72 -16.23 -18.28
N PRO A 26 16.99 -16.65 -19.32
CA PRO A 26 16.22 -15.72 -20.14
C PRO A 26 15.29 -14.92 -19.23
N ALA A 27 15.27 -13.59 -19.43
CA ALA A 27 14.48 -12.70 -18.60
C ALA A 27 12.97 -13.04 -18.75
N MET A 28 12.32 -13.30 -17.63
CA MET A 28 10.87 -13.58 -17.59
C MET A 28 10.07 -12.36 -18.04
N GLN A 29 9.09 -12.54 -18.92
CA GLN A 29 8.23 -11.46 -19.42
C GLN A 29 6.90 -11.46 -18.68
N VAL A 30 6.63 -10.42 -17.90
CA VAL A 30 5.40 -10.28 -17.09
C VAL A 30 4.54 -9.15 -17.64
N LEU A 31 3.27 -9.45 -17.92
CA LEU A 31 2.25 -8.45 -18.21
C LEU A 31 1.62 -7.97 -16.90
N THR A 32 1.86 -6.73 -16.53
CA THR A 32 1.26 -6.12 -15.33
C THR A 32 0.03 -5.30 -15.70
N LEU A 33 -1.14 -5.64 -15.12
CA LEU A 33 -2.40 -4.88 -15.26
C LEU A 33 -2.71 -4.16 -13.96
N THR A 34 -2.88 -2.83 -14.00
CA THR A 34 -3.10 -2.06 -12.77
C THR A 34 -4.02 -0.85 -13.00
N PRO A 35 -4.95 -0.56 -12.06
CA PRO A 35 -5.69 0.70 -12.04
C PRO A 35 -4.90 1.82 -11.33
N PHE A 36 -3.74 1.48 -10.74
CA PHE A 36 -2.88 2.35 -9.95
C PHE A 36 -1.51 2.46 -10.61
N TYR A 37 -1.19 3.64 -11.13
CA TYR A 37 0.16 3.89 -11.66
C TYR A 37 0.49 5.37 -11.58
N PRO A 38 1.73 5.76 -11.22
CA PRO A 38 2.12 7.15 -11.11
C PRO A 38 1.97 7.91 -12.43
N THR A 39 1.54 9.17 -12.32
CA THR A 39 1.51 10.12 -13.43
C THR A 39 2.35 11.36 -13.09
N ALA A 40 2.62 12.22 -14.06
CA ALA A 40 3.35 13.46 -13.83
C ALA A 40 2.62 14.39 -12.84
N SER A 41 1.29 14.33 -12.80
CA SER A 41 0.45 15.13 -11.90
C SER A 41 0.16 14.47 -10.56
N ASP A 42 0.36 13.15 -10.43
CA ASP A 42 0.11 12.38 -9.20
C ASP A 42 1.11 11.22 -9.10
N ASP A 43 2.29 11.51 -8.58
CA ASP A 43 3.38 10.55 -8.42
C ASP A 43 3.18 9.60 -7.22
N ALA A 44 2.23 9.91 -6.35
CA ALA A 44 1.87 9.07 -5.20
C ALA A 44 0.94 7.92 -5.57
N ASN A 45 0.10 8.10 -6.60
CA ASN A 45 -0.86 7.08 -7.01
C ASN A 45 -0.15 5.88 -7.65
N GLY A 46 -0.21 4.72 -6.99
CA GLY A 46 0.39 3.47 -7.51
C GLY A 46 1.91 3.39 -7.43
N CYS A 47 2.57 4.25 -6.63
CA CYS A 47 4.00 4.14 -6.34
C CYS A 47 4.37 2.75 -5.82
N PHE A 48 3.50 2.14 -5.00
CA PHE A 48 3.65 0.78 -4.46
C PHE A 48 3.59 -0.33 -5.53
N VAL A 49 3.16 -0.01 -6.77
CA VAL A 49 3.26 -0.88 -7.95
C VAL A 49 4.56 -0.56 -8.71
N ALA A 50 4.81 0.71 -8.98
CA ALA A 50 5.90 1.12 -9.84
C ALA A 50 7.30 0.90 -9.24
N GLU A 51 7.45 1.12 -7.92
CA GLU A 51 8.75 1.01 -7.23
C GLU A 51 9.32 -0.42 -7.23
N PRO A 52 8.56 -1.46 -6.82
CA PRO A 52 9.06 -2.82 -6.89
C PRO A 52 9.29 -3.29 -8.33
N LEU A 53 8.49 -2.85 -9.31
CA LEU A 53 8.69 -3.23 -10.72
C LEU A 53 10.04 -2.74 -11.28
N ARG A 54 10.51 -1.56 -10.86
CA ARG A 54 11.86 -1.09 -11.24
C ARG A 54 12.96 -1.97 -10.66
N ALA A 55 12.78 -2.46 -9.43
CA ALA A 55 13.76 -3.34 -8.81
C ALA A 55 13.75 -4.77 -9.40
N MET A 56 12.67 -5.20 -10.04
CA MET A 56 12.53 -6.56 -10.58
C MET A 56 13.46 -6.84 -11.77
N GLU A 57 13.92 -5.82 -12.48
CA GLU A 57 14.89 -5.97 -13.58
C GLU A 57 16.19 -6.61 -13.07
N GLU A 58 16.61 -6.29 -11.84
CA GLU A 58 17.80 -6.89 -11.21
C GLU A 58 17.64 -8.40 -10.93
N PHE A 59 16.38 -8.87 -10.84
CA PHE A 59 16.03 -10.27 -10.63
C PHE A 59 15.67 -11.02 -11.94
N GLY A 60 15.95 -10.41 -13.09
CA GLY A 60 15.70 -11.02 -14.40
C GLY A 60 14.21 -11.07 -14.79
N VAL A 61 13.40 -10.14 -14.29
CA VAL A 61 12.00 -10.01 -14.65
C VAL A 61 11.77 -8.70 -15.38
N ASN A 62 11.28 -8.79 -16.60
CA ASN A 62 10.88 -7.64 -17.42
C ASN A 62 9.37 -7.45 -17.33
N SER A 63 8.92 -6.28 -16.96
CA SER A 63 7.51 -5.96 -16.84
C SER A 63 7.01 -5.08 -17.99
N CYS A 64 5.93 -5.50 -18.65
CA CYS A 64 5.14 -4.67 -19.54
C CYS A 64 3.92 -4.18 -18.77
N VAL A 65 3.86 -2.89 -18.42
CA VAL A 65 2.79 -2.33 -17.59
C VAL A 65 1.68 -1.76 -18.46
N VAL A 66 0.47 -2.20 -18.20
CA VAL A 66 -0.77 -1.64 -18.74
C VAL A 66 -1.54 -1.02 -17.59
N ALA A 67 -1.46 0.30 -17.47
CA ALA A 67 -2.29 1.08 -16.56
C ALA A 67 -3.66 1.32 -17.20
N VAL A 68 -4.74 1.13 -16.43
CA VAL A 68 -6.09 1.13 -16.98
C VAL A 68 -6.98 2.18 -16.34
N GLN A 69 -7.87 2.78 -17.14
CA GLN A 69 -8.81 3.78 -16.68
C GLN A 69 -10.15 3.68 -17.45
N PRO A 70 -11.31 3.79 -16.75
CA PRO A 70 -12.60 3.88 -17.42
C PRO A 70 -12.71 5.12 -18.32
N LEU A 71 -13.39 5.00 -19.46
CA LEU A 71 -13.59 6.11 -20.42
C LEU A 71 -14.29 7.34 -19.81
N HIS A 72 -15.19 7.14 -18.85
CA HIS A 72 -15.95 8.23 -18.22
C HIS A 72 -15.14 9.03 -17.19
N ARG A 73 -13.95 8.58 -16.78
CA ARG A 73 -13.07 9.37 -15.91
C ARG A 73 -12.26 10.34 -16.75
N ILE A 74 -12.18 11.60 -16.31
CA ILE A 74 -11.29 12.61 -16.89
C ILE A 74 -9.85 12.14 -16.64
N SER A 75 -9.08 11.98 -17.72
CA SER A 75 -7.68 11.59 -17.59
C SER A 75 -6.86 12.76 -17.03
N PRO A 76 -6.13 12.61 -15.93
CA PRO A 76 -4.94 13.43 -15.74
C PRO A 76 -3.98 13.01 -16.86
N GLY A 77 -3.43 13.96 -17.61
CA GLY A 77 -2.66 13.78 -18.84
C GLY A 77 -1.94 12.43 -18.98
N SER A 78 -1.97 11.89 -20.17
CA SER A 78 -1.51 10.54 -20.55
C SER A 78 0.02 10.32 -20.44
N ASP A 79 0.73 11.20 -19.77
CA ASP A 79 2.17 11.18 -19.68
C ASP A 79 2.61 10.21 -18.59
N ALA A 80 2.76 8.95 -18.97
CA ALA A 80 3.39 7.95 -18.10
C ALA A 80 4.80 8.43 -17.72
N ILE A 81 5.10 8.45 -16.43
CA ILE A 81 6.42 8.84 -15.89
C ILE A 81 7.54 7.88 -16.37
N THR A 82 7.17 6.72 -16.92
CA THR A 82 8.14 5.72 -17.36
C THR A 82 7.81 5.18 -18.75
N PRO A 83 8.83 4.89 -19.58
CA PRO A 83 8.65 4.29 -20.91
C PRO A 83 8.04 2.88 -20.89
N ILE A 84 7.91 2.28 -19.71
CA ILE A 84 7.44 0.89 -19.50
C ILE A 84 5.90 0.82 -19.43
N ALA A 85 5.21 1.90 -19.00
CA ALA A 85 3.78 1.89 -18.77
C ALA A 85 2.99 2.49 -19.94
N ARG A 86 1.96 1.80 -20.38
CA ARG A 86 0.96 2.29 -21.34
C ARG A 86 -0.39 2.43 -20.69
N TRP A 87 -1.00 3.62 -20.81
CA TRP A 87 -2.36 3.87 -20.36
C TRP A 87 -3.37 3.40 -21.40
N ILE A 88 -4.34 2.60 -20.96
CA ILE A 88 -5.46 2.14 -21.79
C ILE A 88 -6.76 2.54 -21.13
N ARG A 89 -7.62 3.19 -21.93
CA ARG A 89 -8.98 3.51 -21.53
C ARG A 89 -9.93 2.44 -22.06
N TYR A 90 -10.88 2.02 -21.23
CA TYR A 90 -11.84 0.99 -21.58
C TYR A 90 -13.28 1.45 -21.27
N PRO A 91 -14.31 0.98 -22.04
CA PRO A 91 -15.69 1.27 -21.74
C PRO A 91 -16.10 0.62 -20.43
N CYS A 92 -16.83 1.34 -19.59
CA CYS A 92 -17.34 0.86 -18.32
C CYS A 92 -18.61 1.63 -17.95
N ILE A 93 -19.58 0.95 -17.37
CA ILE A 93 -20.78 1.58 -16.83
C ILE A 93 -20.38 2.40 -15.58
N PRO A 94 -20.75 3.69 -15.51
CA PRO A 94 -20.46 4.49 -14.32
C PRO A 94 -21.14 3.96 -13.04
N GLY A 95 -20.53 4.23 -11.88
CA GLY A 95 -21.07 3.85 -10.57
C GLY A 95 -20.77 2.41 -10.17
N GLY A 96 -21.24 2.04 -8.97
CA GLY A 96 -20.93 0.74 -8.35
C GLY A 96 -21.38 -0.47 -9.14
N ILE A 97 -22.52 -0.38 -9.86
CA ILE A 97 -23.04 -1.46 -10.70
C ILE A 97 -22.11 -1.82 -11.86
N GLY A 98 -21.36 -0.83 -12.36
CA GLY A 98 -20.42 -1.04 -13.47
C GLY A 98 -19.12 -1.71 -13.06
N LEU A 99 -18.81 -1.80 -11.79
CA LEU A 99 -17.53 -2.33 -11.30
C LEU A 99 -17.42 -3.85 -11.51
N ALA A 100 -18.48 -4.60 -11.26
CA ALA A 100 -18.49 -6.06 -11.43
C ALA A 100 -18.21 -6.49 -12.90
N PRO A 101 -18.90 -5.93 -13.93
CA PRO A 101 -18.62 -6.28 -15.33
C PRO A 101 -17.39 -5.57 -15.91
N ALA A 102 -16.81 -4.57 -15.22
CA ALA A 102 -15.68 -3.77 -15.72
C ALA A 102 -14.50 -4.61 -16.22
N GLY A 103 -14.20 -5.72 -15.55
CA GLY A 103 -13.12 -6.62 -15.97
C GLY A 103 -13.38 -7.32 -17.30
N ALA A 104 -14.62 -7.67 -17.61
CA ALA A 104 -14.99 -8.23 -18.90
C ALA A 104 -14.85 -7.20 -20.03
N PHE A 105 -15.28 -5.96 -19.81
CA PHE A 105 -15.08 -4.87 -20.76
C PHE A 105 -13.59 -4.56 -20.98
N LEU A 106 -12.81 -4.60 -19.90
CA LEU A 106 -11.37 -4.43 -19.99
C LEU A 106 -10.72 -5.57 -20.78
N TYR A 107 -11.09 -6.83 -20.50
CA TYR A 107 -10.63 -7.99 -21.27
C TYR A 107 -10.92 -7.81 -22.77
N ALA A 108 -12.15 -7.49 -23.14
CA ALA A 108 -12.53 -7.27 -24.54
C ALA A 108 -11.71 -6.16 -25.22
N SER A 109 -11.32 -5.13 -24.47
CA SER A 109 -10.48 -4.03 -24.95
C SER A 109 -9.01 -4.42 -25.11
N LEU A 110 -8.55 -5.46 -24.40
CA LEU A 110 -7.15 -5.86 -24.33
C LEU A 110 -6.80 -7.09 -25.17
N ILE A 111 -7.70 -8.05 -25.31
CA ILE A 111 -7.37 -9.40 -25.82
C ILE A 111 -6.61 -9.39 -27.16
N SER A 112 -7.05 -8.61 -28.12
CA SER A 112 -6.39 -8.55 -29.45
C SER A 112 -4.98 -7.94 -29.36
N LYS A 113 -4.77 -6.99 -28.45
CA LYS A 113 -3.47 -6.34 -28.24
C LYS A 113 -2.51 -7.26 -27.49
N VAL A 114 -3.00 -7.92 -26.44
CA VAL A 114 -2.21 -8.85 -25.61
C VAL A 114 -1.85 -10.09 -26.43
N ARG A 115 -2.76 -10.63 -27.26
CA ARG A 115 -2.48 -11.75 -28.16
C ARG A 115 -1.34 -11.40 -29.15
N ARG A 116 -1.38 -10.22 -29.77
CA ARG A 116 -0.29 -9.74 -30.63
C ARG A 116 1.03 -9.56 -29.87
N LEU A 117 0.95 -9.00 -28.67
CA LEU A 117 2.13 -8.86 -27.81
C LEU A 117 2.72 -10.23 -27.46
N HIS A 118 1.90 -11.19 -27.08
CA HIS A 118 2.32 -12.54 -26.74
C HIS A 118 2.96 -13.28 -27.94
N GLN A 119 2.43 -13.06 -29.14
CA GLN A 119 3.01 -13.61 -30.38
C GLN A 119 4.38 -12.99 -30.73
N SER A 120 4.58 -11.70 -30.44
CA SER A 120 5.84 -11.00 -30.73
C SER A 120 6.87 -11.17 -29.61
N ARG A 121 6.43 -11.23 -28.37
CA ARG A 121 7.24 -11.42 -27.15
C ARG A 121 6.46 -12.33 -26.24
N ARG A 122 6.89 -13.56 -26.07
CA ARG A 122 6.23 -14.49 -25.17
C ARG A 122 6.02 -13.85 -23.78
N ILE A 123 4.77 -13.76 -23.34
CA ILE A 123 4.40 -13.39 -21.98
C ILE A 123 4.41 -14.68 -21.17
N ASP A 124 5.13 -14.72 -20.05
CA ASP A 124 5.27 -15.91 -19.21
C ASP A 124 4.25 -15.90 -18.07
N LEU A 125 3.84 -14.71 -17.59
CA LEU A 125 2.91 -14.54 -16.48
C LEU A 125 2.13 -13.23 -16.60
N ILE A 126 0.88 -13.23 -16.12
CA ILE A 126 0.06 -12.02 -15.99
C ILE A 126 -0.06 -11.69 -14.51
N HIS A 127 0.34 -10.47 -14.11
CA HIS A 127 0.18 -9.96 -12.76
C HIS A 127 -0.85 -8.82 -12.74
N ALA A 128 -1.95 -9.00 -12.04
CA ALA A 128 -2.96 -7.95 -11.87
C ALA A 128 -2.94 -7.37 -10.46
N HIS A 129 -3.15 -6.06 -10.37
CA HIS A 129 -3.36 -5.37 -9.10
C HIS A 129 -4.84 -5.04 -8.93
N ALA A 130 -5.40 -5.38 -7.78
CA ALA A 130 -6.80 -5.40 -7.41
C ALA A 130 -7.63 -6.48 -8.13
N ALA A 131 -8.61 -7.06 -7.43
CA ALA A 131 -9.50 -8.08 -7.99
C ALA A 131 -10.34 -7.52 -9.14
N LEU A 132 -10.83 -6.28 -9.01
CA LEU A 132 -11.63 -5.58 -10.01
C LEU A 132 -11.00 -4.23 -10.37
N PRO A 133 -10.95 -3.89 -11.65
CA PRO A 133 -11.31 -4.69 -12.83
C PRO A 133 -10.15 -5.59 -13.30
N CYS A 134 -8.90 -5.34 -12.87
CA CYS A 134 -7.69 -5.91 -13.46
C CYS A 134 -7.57 -7.42 -13.23
N GLY A 135 -7.85 -7.91 -12.01
CA GLY A 135 -7.83 -9.34 -11.70
C GLY A 135 -8.83 -10.14 -12.53
N HIS A 136 -10.05 -9.61 -12.70
CA HIS A 136 -11.06 -10.26 -13.55
C HIS A 136 -10.60 -10.34 -15.02
N ALA A 137 -10.08 -9.24 -15.57
CA ALA A 137 -9.53 -9.25 -16.93
C ALA A 137 -8.32 -10.18 -17.06
N ALA A 138 -7.43 -10.22 -16.06
CA ALA A 138 -6.26 -11.10 -16.03
C ALA A 138 -6.64 -12.58 -16.04
N VAL A 139 -7.64 -12.99 -15.25
CA VAL A 139 -8.16 -14.38 -15.26
C VAL A 139 -8.73 -14.76 -16.62
N LEU A 140 -9.46 -13.86 -17.28
CA LEU A 140 -9.99 -14.12 -18.61
C LEU A 140 -8.87 -14.23 -19.67
N LEU A 141 -7.87 -13.34 -19.62
CA LEU A 141 -6.68 -13.40 -20.48
C LEU A 141 -5.84 -14.67 -20.23
N SER A 142 -5.66 -15.05 -18.96
CA SER A 142 -4.95 -16.23 -18.54
C SER A 142 -5.54 -17.50 -19.15
N ARG A 143 -6.86 -17.63 -19.09
CA ARG A 143 -7.58 -18.78 -19.68
C ARG A 143 -7.47 -18.82 -21.21
N GLU A 144 -7.62 -17.66 -21.86
CA GLU A 144 -7.57 -17.56 -23.33
C GLU A 144 -6.18 -17.86 -23.88
N LEU A 145 -5.12 -17.43 -23.18
CA LEU A 145 -3.74 -17.54 -23.66
C LEU A 145 -2.97 -18.72 -23.02
N ASN A 146 -3.61 -19.44 -22.11
CA ASN A 146 -2.99 -20.51 -21.30
C ASN A 146 -1.71 -20.07 -20.61
N ILE A 147 -1.76 -18.90 -19.93
CA ILE A 147 -0.66 -18.28 -19.19
C ILE A 147 -1.08 -18.16 -17.71
N PRO A 148 -0.23 -18.51 -16.73
CA PRO A 148 -0.58 -18.33 -15.32
C PRO A 148 -0.82 -16.85 -14.99
N CYS A 149 -1.75 -16.59 -14.06
CA CYS A 149 -1.96 -15.25 -13.54
C CYS A 149 -1.93 -15.21 -12.01
N VAL A 150 -1.39 -14.10 -11.49
CA VAL A 150 -1.39 -13.78 -10.06
C VAL A 150 -2.10 -12.44 -9.85
N VAL A 151 -2.71 -12.27 -8.66
CA VAL A 151 -3.47 -11.06 -8.34
C VAL A 151 -3.02 -10.52 -6.99
N THR A 152 -2.53 -9.27 -6.94
CA THR A 152 -2.22 -8.58 -5.67
C THR A 152 -3.47 -7.89 -5.12
N VAL A 153 -3.76 -8.16 -3.86
CA VAL A 153 -4.86 -7.60 -3.06
C VAL A 153 -4.31 -6.50 -2.15
N HIS A 154 -4.80 -5.27 -2.32
CA HIS A 154 -4.28 -4.08 -1.63
C HIS A 154 -5.07 -3.66 -0.37
N GLY A 155 -5.95 -4.52 0.14
CA GLY A 155 -6.61 -4.36 1.43
C GLY A 155 -8.11 -4.16 1.36
N LEU A 156 -8.63 -3.22 0.58
CA LEU A 156 -10.08 -2.98 0.49
C LEU A 156 -10.82 -3.89 -0.50
N ASP A 157 -10.10 -4.58 -1.35
CA ASP A 157 -10.67 -5.49 -2.36
C ASP A 157 -11.62 -6.58 -1.79
N PRO A 158 -11.37 -7.16 -0.59
CA PRO A 158 -12.29 -8.15 -0.02
C PRO A 158 -13.62 -7.56 0.47
N PHE A 159 -13.72 -6.23 0.61
CA PHE A 159 -14.87 -5.52 1.19
C PHE A 159 -15.72 -4.79 0.15
N PHE A 160 -15.89 -5.36 -1.05
CA PHE A 160 -16.71 -4.73 -2.08
C PHE A 160 -18.17 -4.52 -1.65
N ASP A 161 -18.74 -5.44 -0.89
CA ASP A 161 -20.08 -5.34 -0.30
C ASP A 161 -20.23 -4.17 0.68
N LYS A 162 -19.14 -3.74 1.33
CA LYS A 162 -19.11 -2.57 2.21
C LYS A 162 -18.85 -1.27 1.46
N GLN A 163 -18.19 -1.34 0.30
CA GLN A 163 -17.87 -0.18 -0.53
C GLN A 163 -18.97 0.15 -1.55
N VAL A 164 -19.66 -0.88 -2.03
CA VAL A 164 -20.74 -0.80 -3.02
C VAL A 164 -21.98 -1.46 -2.41
N HIS A 165 -23.04 -0.70 -2.22
CA HIS A 165 -24.23 -1.20 -1.51
C HIS A 165 -25.17 -2.05 -2.40
N GLY A 166 -25.94 -2.91 -1.75
CA GLY A 166 -27.00 -3.69 -2.36
C GLY A 166 -26.50 -4.76 -3.35
N PHE A 167 -27.32 -5.09 -4.35
CA PHE A 167 -27.04 -6.13 -5.34
C PHE A 167 -25.70 -5.94 -6.07
N ALA A 168 -25.35 -4.70 -6.38
CA ALA A 168 -24.07 -4.41 -7.05
C ALA A 168 -22.85 -4.81 -6.21
N GLY A 169 -22.90 -4.60 -4.89
CA GLY A 169 -21.84 -5.02 -3.97
C GLY A 169 -21.70 -6.52 -3.89
N GLU A 170 -22.83 -7.24 -3.77
CA GLU A 170 -22.81 -8.71 -3.76
C GLU A 170 -22.29 -9.28 -5.10
N TRP A 171 -22.64 -8.64 -6.22
CA TRP A 171 -22.10 -9.03 -7.53
C TRP A 171 -20.59 -8.81 -7.61
N CYS A 172 -20.09 -7.65 -7.18
CA CYS A 172 -18.65 -7.38 -7.08
C CYS A 172 -17.94 -8.43 -6.23
N LYS A 173 -18.50 -8.77 -5.07
CA LYS A 173 -17.97 -9.80 -4.18
C LYS A 173 -17.87 -11.17 -4.87
N ARG A 174 -18.92 -11.61 -5.56
CA ARG A 174 -18.91 -12.89 -6.30
C ARG A 174 -17.86 -12.90 -7.42
N VAL A 175 -17.70 -11.80 -8.14
CA VAL A 175 -16.66 -11.70 -9.18
C VAL A 175 -15.27 -11.69 -8.56
N ALA A 176 -15.05 -11.01 -7.44
CA ALA A 176 -13.79 -11.04 -6.72
C ALA A 176 -13.44 -12.44 -6.20
N GLN A 177 -14.41 -13.17 -5.64
CA GLN A 177 -14.25 -14.56 -5.24
C GLN A 177 -13.88 -15.48 -6.41
N PHE A 178 -14.50 -15.27 -7.56
CA PHE A 178 -14.13 -15.99 -8.78
C PHE A 178 -12.66 -15.69 -9.17
N VAL A 179 -12.23 -14.43 -9.10
CA VAL A 179 -10.85 -14.02 -9.39
C VAL A 179 -9.87 -14.72 -8.46
N TYR A 180 -10.09 -14.66 -7.16
CA TYR A 180 -9.18 -15.24 -6.16
C TYR A 180 -9.04 -16.76 -6.31
N ARG A 181 -10.13 -17.45 -6.63
CA ARG A 181 -10.11 -18.91 -6.86
C ARG A 181 -9.50 -19.33 -8.19
N SER A 182 -9.52 -18.44 -9.18
CA SER A 182 -9.04 -18.72 -10.54
C SER A 182 -7.58 -18.32 -10.76
N ALA A 183 -7.05 -17.41 -9.94
CA ALA A 183 -5.65 -17.03 -10.00
C ALA A 183 -4.73 -18.15 -9.47
N SER A 184 -3.54 -18.30 -10.05
CA SER A 184 -2.50 -19.23 -9.57
C SER A 184 -2.11 -18.90 -8.12
N ARG A 185 -2.07 -17.62 -7.78
CA ARG A 185 -1.85 -17.10 -6.43
C ARG A 185 -2.61 -15.78 -6.23
N ALA A 186 -3.18 -15.59 -5.05
CA ALA A 186 -3.60 -14.29 -4.53
C ALA A 186 -2.49 -13.76 -3.62
N ILE A 187 -1.80 -12.70 -4.05
CA ILE A 187 -0.73 -12.04 -3.29
C ILE A 187 -1.39 -11.04 -2.35
N CYS A 188 -1.22 -11.22 -1.05
CA CYS A 188 -1.77 -10.35 -0.03
C CYS A 188 -0.65 -9.48 0.56
N ILE A 189 -0.90 -8.17 0.70
CA ILE A 189 0.13 -7.23 1.18
C ILE A 189 0.40 -7.30 2.69
N SER A 190 -0.35 -8.13 3.41
CA SER A 190 -0.19 -8.44 4.84
C SER A 190 -0.94 -9.72 5.18
N GLN A 191 -0.64 -10.32 6.33
CA GLN A 191 -1.39 -11.46 6.87
C GLN A 191 -2.85 -11.08 7.12
N LYS A 192 -3.09 -9.86 7.63
CA LYS A 192 -4.45 -9.32 7.82
C LYS A 192 -5.26 -9.30 6.53
N VAL A 193 -4.64 -8.93 5.42
CA VAL A 193 -5.30 -8.96 4.11
C VAL A 193 -5.52 -10.40 3.64
N ALA A 194 -4.60 -11.32 3.90
CA ALA A 194 -4.77 -12.74 3.58
C ALA A 194 -5.95 -13.37 4.33
N GLU A 195 -6.07 -13.10 5.62
CA GLU A 195 -7.23 -13.53 6.43
C GLU A 195 -8.55 -13.01 5.84
N ASN A 196 -8.61 -11.72 5.51
CA ASN A 196 -9.81 -11.12 4.90
C ASN A 196 -10.16 -11.75 3.54
N VAL A 197 -9.16 -12.12 2.73
CA VAL A 197 -9.38 -12.81 1.44
C VAL A 197 -9.91 -14.22 1.66
N ILE A 198 -9.33 -14.95 2.61
CA ILE A 198 -9.75 -16.33 2.94
C ILE A 198 -11.17 -16.33 3.50
N ASP A 199 -11.48 -15.45 4.46
CA ASP A 199 -12.81 -15.32 5.08
C ASP A 199 -13.88 -14.92 4.06
N GLY A 200 -13.50 -14.03 3.12
CA GLY A 200 -14.40 -13.56 2.06
C GLY A 200 -14.59 -14.52 0.90
N ALA A 201 -13.72 -15.53 0.73
CA ALA A 201 -13.67 -16.32 -0.51
C ALA A 201 -14.70 -17.45 -0.60
N ALA A 202 -15.33 -17.85 0.49
CA ALA A 202 -16.30 -18.97 0.58
C ALA A 202 -15.79 -20.33 0.05
N ALA A 203 -14.48 -20.45 -0.27
CA ALA A 203 -13.81 -21.66 -0.72
C ALA A 203 -12.28 -21.48 -0.60
N PRO A 204 -11.48 -22.56 -0.59
CA PRO A 204 -10.02 -22.47 -0.51
C PRO A 204 -9.43 -21.57 -1.59
N VAL A 205 -8.55 -20.64 -1.19
CA VAL A 205 -7.79 -19.74 -2.05
C VAL A 205 -6.31 -19.92 -1.77
N ASN A 206 -5.53 -19.99 -2.83
CA ASN A 206 -4.08 -20.09 -2.70
C ASN A 206 -3.49 -18.70 -2.49
N THR A 207 -3.32 -18.31 -1.23
CA THR A 207 -2.78 -17.00 -0.83
C THR A 207 -1.27 -17.08 -0.54
N THR A 208 -0.58 -15.97 -0.77
CA THR A 208 0.81 -15.76 -0.36
C THR A 208 0.95 -14.34 0.14
N VAL A 209 1.60 -14.14 1.29
CA VAL A 209 1.85 -12.81 1.83
C VAL A 209 3.18 -12.28 1.26
N ILE A 210 3.11 -11.14 0.57
CA ILE A 210 4.27 -10.36 0.14
C ILE A 210 3.99 -8.91 0.51
N TYR A 211 4.67 -8.44 1.54
CA TYR A 211 4.51 -7.08 2.05
C TYR A 211 4.90 -6.04 0.99
N ASN A 212 4.18 -4.92 0.97
CA ASN A 212 4.63 -3.75 0.23
C ASN A 212 5.95 -3.22 0.81
N SER A 213 6.69 -2.53 -0.03
CA SER A 213 8.00 -1.97 0.29
C SER A 213 7.98 -0.44 0.35
N VAL A 214 9.11 0.13 0.71
CA VAL A 214 9.40 1.55 0.67
C VAL A 214 10.69 1.82 -0.11
N ASP A 215 10.69 2.92 -0.89
CA ASP A 215 11.92 3.45 -1.48
C ASP A 215 12.77 4.14 -0.39
N THR A 216 13.71 3.38 0.18
CA THR A 216 14.58 3.82 1.28
C THR A 216 15.62 4.87 0.87
N ARG A 217 15.78 5.15 -0.43
CA ARG A 217 16.61 6.25 -0.94
C ARG A 217 15.82 7.56 -0.89
N MET A 218 14.58 7.55 -1.37
CA MET A 218 13.68 8.69 -1.30
C MET A 218 13.30 9.00 0.15
N PHE A 219 12.92 7.99 0.93
CA PHE A 219 12.56 8.10 2.35
C PHE A 219 13.77 7.74 3.23
N SER A 220 14.76 8.62 3.23
CA SER A 220 15.97 8.52 4.06
C SER A 220 15.94 9.57 5.16
N PRO A 221 16.68 9.41 6.26
CA PRO A 221 16.78 10.39 7.33
C PRO A 221 17.26 11.76 6.84
N ALA A 222 17.00 12.80 7.62
CA ALA A 222 17.61 14.11 7.41
C ALA A 222 19.12 14.06 7.68
N VAL A 223 19.87 14.86 6.92
CA VAL A 223 21.33 15.00 7.12
C VAL A 223 21.65 15.89 8.31
N SER A 224 20.72 16.76 8.74
CA SER A 224 20.90 17.68 9.86
C SER A 224 19.85 17.48 10.96
N ASP A 225 20.29 17.59 12.21
CA ASP A 225 19.47 17.45 13.42
C ASP A 225 18.77 18.77 13.77
N THR A 226 17.99 19.35 12.84
CA THR A 226 17.18 20.53 13.18
C THR A 226 16.04 20.10 14.10
N PRO A 227 15.89 20.70 15.30
CA PRO A 227 14.83 20.36 16.22
C PRO A 227 13.46 20.53 15.58
N SER A 228 12.73 19.46 15.39
CA SER A 228 11.38 19.51 14.87
C SER A 228 10.34 19.63 15.98
N ARG A 229 9.23 20.29 15.68
CA ARG A 229 8.09 20.52 16.58
C ARG A 229 6.77 20.06 15.98
N THR A 230 6.82 19.28 14.91
CA THR A 230 5.64 18.93 14.12
C THR A 230 5.28 17.45 14.28
N VAL A 231 4.07 17.17 14.74
CA VAL A 231 3.41 15.87 14.55
C VAL A 231 2.90 15.83 13.11
N LEU A 232 3.14 14.76 12.38
CA LEU A 232 2.75 14.61 10.98
C LEU A 232 1.78 13.44 10.80
N SER A 233 0.74 13.65 10.00
CA SER A 233 -0.07 12.58 9.39
C SER A 233 -0.06 12.70 7.88
N VAL A 234 -0.05 11.57 7.19
CA VAL A 234 -0.20 11.49 5.73
C VAL A 234 -1.26 10.47 5.38
N GLY A 235 -2.31 10.88 4.71
CA GLY A 235 -3.41 10.00 4.32
C GLY A 235 -4.65 10.75 3.82
N ASN A 236 -5.51 10.06 3.09
CA ASN A 236 -6.78 10.64 2.64
C ASN A 236 -7.63 11.10 3.84
N LEU A 237 -8.34 12.22 3.70
CA LEU A 237 -9.21 12.75 4.74
C LEU A 237 -10.58 12.05 4.69
N ILE A 238 -10.58 10.82 5.18
CA ILE A 238 -11.77 9.94 5.31
C ILE A 238 -11.84 9.38 6.73
N PRO A 239 -13.05 9.03 7.25
CA PRO A 239 -13.24 8.65 8.65
C PRO A 239 -12.35 7.52 9.14
N ILE A 240 -12.05 6.54 8.26
CA ILE A 240 -11.27 5.34 8.60
C ILE A 240 -9.81 5.66 8.97
N LYS A 241 -9.26 6.82 8.54
CA LYS A 241 -7.88 7.23 8.80
C LYS A 241 -7.65 7.82 10.20
N GLY A 242 -8.72 8.12 10.94
CA GLY A 242 -8.62 8.50 12.35
C GLY A 242 -8.10 9.92 12.60
N HIS A 243 -8.08 10.82 11.61
CA HIS A 243 -7.65 12.21 11.79
C HIS A 243 -8.45 12.94 12.88
N GLU A 244 -9.74 12.64 13.02
CA GLU A 244 -10.57 13.18 14.11
C GLU A 244 -10.04 12.78 15.48
N LEU A 245 -9.70 11.48 15.67
CA LEU A 245 -9.18 10.98 16.93
C LEU A 245 -7.88 11.69 17.30
N LEU A 246 -7.01 11.89 16.30
CA LEU A 246 -5.73 12.58 16.53
C LEU A 246 -5.91 14.06 16.86
N LEU A 247 -6.84 14.78 16.22
CA LEU A 247 -7.16 16.17 16.58
C LEU A 247 -7.65 16.28 18.03
N ARG A 248 -8.54 15.39 18.47
CA ARG A 248 -9.03 15.36 19.86
C ARG A 248 -7.93 15.02 20.86
N ALA A 249 -7.04 14.07 20.52
CA ALA A 249 -5.90 13.74 21.38
C ALA A 249 -4.91 14.91 21.48
N LEU A 250 -4.61 15.57 20.37
CA LEU A 250 -3.74 16.73 20.36
C LEU A 250 -4.35 17.91 21.13
N ALA A 251 -5.66 18.12 21.11
CA ALA A 251 -6.30 19.15 21.90
C ALA A 251 -6.07 18.96 23.42
N ALA A 252 -6.03 17.71 23.87
CA ALA A 252 -5.72 17.40 25.27
C ALA A 252 -4.22 17.55 25.61
N VAL A 253 -3.34 17.30 24.67
CA VAL A 253 -1.89 17.26 24.89
C VAL A 253 -1.21 18.63 24.68
N LEU A 254 -1.64 19.40 23.66
CA LEU A 254 -1.00 20.67 23.28
C LEU A 254 -0.92 21.75 24.38
N PRO A 255 -1.83 21.82 25.38
CA PRO A 255 -1.64 22.74 26.51
C PRO A 255 -0.33 22.51 27.28
N HIS A 256 0.15 21.26 27.31
CA HIS A 256 1.41 20.88 27.97
C HIS A 256 2.64 21.00 27.05
N PHE A 257 2.42 21.15 25.74
CA PHE A 257 3.48 21.26 24.69
C PHE A 257 3.18 22.44 23.75
N PRO A 258 3.32 23.68 24.25
CA PRO A 258 2.92 24.87 23.51
C PRO A 258 3.69 25.10 22.20
N GLU A 259 4.84 24.50 22.02
CA GLU A 259 5.67 24.59 20.81
C GLU A 259 5.25 23.59 19.71
N ILE A 260 4.43 22.58 20.02
CA ILE A 260 4.09 21.53 19.07
C ILE A 260 2.99 22.01 18.11
N SER A 261 3.13 21.65 16.83
CA SER A 261 2.14 21.83 15.76
C SER A 261 1.77 20.51 15.13
N TYR A 262 0.68 20.48 14.39
CA TYR A 262 0.20 19.32 13.65
C TYR A 262 0.05 19.64 12.16
N GLU A 263 0.69 18.84 11.31
CA GLU A 263 0.56 18.92 9.85
C GLU A 263 -0.16 17.68 9.31
N ILE A 264 -1.10 17.92 8.40
CA ILE A 264 -1.88 16.88 7.74
C ILE A 264 -1.65 17.00 6.23
N ILE A 265 -1.06 15.96 5.63
CA ILE A 265 -0.92 15.83 4.18
C ILE A 265 -1.98 14.87 3.67
N GLY A 266 -2.77 15.31 2.73
CA GLY A 266 -3.85 14.57 2.10
C GLY A 266 -5.06 15.43 1.82
N ASP A 267 -6.02 14.85 1.12
CA ASP A 267 -7.28 15.50 0.78
C ASP A 267 -8.43 14.49 0.91
N GLY A 268 -9.66 14.98 0.99
CA GLY A 268 -10.83 14.13 1.07
C GLY A 268 -12.07 14.82 1.63
N PRO A 269 -13.21 14.13 1.66
CA PRO A 269 -14.51 14.69 2.04
C PRO A 269 -14.57 15.22 3.48
N GLU A 270 -13.69 14.74 4.36
CA GLU A 270 -13.65 15.16 5.76
C GLU A 270 -12.96 16.51 5.99
N HIS A 271 -12.32 17.12 4.98
CA HIS A 271 -11.51 18.33 5.14
C HIS A 271 -12.23 19.44 5.92
N GLN A 272 -13.44 19.82 5.48
CA GLN A 272 -14.20 20.89 6.14
C GLN A 272 -14.60 20.54 7.57
N ARG A 273 -15.00 19.28 7.80
CA ARG A 273 -15.39 18.79 9.13
C ARG A 273 -14.20 18.79 10.09
N LEU A 274 -13.03 18.34 9.64
CA LEU A 274 -11.80 18.31 10.45
C LEU A 274 -11.30 19.74 10.73
N THR A 275 -11.43 20.67 9.80
CA THR A 275 -11.09 22.09 10.01
C THR A 275 -11.97 22.71 11.09
N ARG A 276 -13.30 22.47 11.06
CA ARG A 276 -14.22 22.92 12.11
C ARG A 276 -13.86 22.31 13.45
N LEU A 277 -13.59 21.01 13.48
CA LEU A 277 -13.20 20.32 14.71
C LEU A 277 -11.93 20.90 15.34
N ALA A 278 -10.93 21.27 14.55
CA ALA A 278 -9.73 21.93 15.05
C ALA A 278 -10.05 23.27 15.71
N SER A 279 -11.04 24.02 15.18
CA SER A 279 -11.52 25.27 15.78
C SER A 279 -12.30 25.01 17.07
N ASP A 280 -13.21 24.06 17.07
CA ASP A 280 -14.03 23.68 18.23
C ASP A 280 -13.15 23.17 19.39
N CYS A 281 -12.04 22.54 19.06
CA CYS A 281 -11.01 22.09 20.02
C CYS A 281 -10.01 23.19 20.42
N ASN A 282 -10.15 24.44 19.95
CA ASN A 282 -9.24 25.55 20.20
C ASN A 282 -7.77 25.30 19.81
N ILE A 283 -7.52 24.48 18.78
CA ILE A 283 -6.17 24.16 18.25
C ILE A 283 -5.97 24.57 16.79
N ALA A 284 -6.91 25.30 16.18
CA ALA A 284 -6.83 25.67 14.76
C ALA A 284 -5.51 26.38 14.40
N GLY A 285 -4.99 27.25 15.25
CA GLY A 285 -3.71 27.93 15.05
C GLY A 285 -2.46 27.01 15.08
N ARG A 286 -2.63 25.76 15.48
CA ARG A 286 -1.58 24.74 15.57
C ARG A 286 -1.72 23.64 14.53
N VAL A 287 -2.79 23.65 13.72
CA VAL A 287 -3.10 22.62 12.72
C VAL A 287 -2.98 23.20 11.32
N ARG A 288 -2.23 22.54 10.46
CA ARG A 288 -2.08 22.91 9.06
C ARG A 288 -2.50 21.76 8.14
N PHE A 289 -3.50 22.00 7.31
CA PHE A 289 -3.90 21.10 6.24
C PHE A 289 -3.13 21.49 4.97
N LEU A 290 -2.25 20.60 4.51
CA LEU A 290 -1.33 20.89 3.41
C LEU A 290 -1.88 20.42 2.05
N GLY A 291 -3.07 19.78 2.03
CA GLY A 291 -3.61 19.19 0.83
C GLY A 291 -2.77 18.02 0.32
N ARG A 292 -3.00 17.61 -0.92
CA ARG A 292 -2.17 16.58 -1.58
C ARG A 292 -0.79 17.14 -1.88
N GLN A 293 0.23 16.34 -1.62
CA GLN A 293 1.63 16.67 -1.83
C GLN A 293 2.28 15.61 -2.72
N SER A 294 3.32 15.99 -3.47
CA SER A 294 4.15 15.04 -4.21
C SER A 294 4.92 14.11 -3.27
N ARG A 295 5.35 12.95 -3.76
CA ARG A 295 6.16 12.00 -2.97
C ARG A 295 7.41 12.65 -2.36
N LYS A 296 8.07 13.52 -3.11
CA LYS A 296 9.23 14.28 -2.61
C LYS A 296 8.84 15.18 -1.44
N GLN A 297 7.74 15.93 -1.55
CA GLN A 297 7.26 16.81 -0.48
C GLN A 297 6.84 16.01 0.76
N VAL A 298 6.22 14.83 0.58
CA VAL A 298 5.90 13.91 1.68
C VAL A 298 7.19 13.43 2.36
N ALA A 299 8.20 12.99 1.60
CA ALA A 299 9.49 12.57 2.15
C ALA A 299 10.17 13.73 2.92
N ASP A 300 10.13 14.95 2.38
CA ASP A 300 10.67 16.13 3.04
C ASP A 300 9.92 16.47 4.35
N ALA A 301 8.59 16.34 4.35
CA ALA A 301 7.78 16.52 5.57
C ALA A 301 8.10 15.43 6.62
N MET A 302 8.24 14.17 6.21
CA MET A 302 8.62 13.08 7.10
C MET A 302 10.01 13.28 7.69
N ARG A 303 10.99 13.75 6.92
CA ARG A 303 12.32 14.10 7.44
C ARG A 303 12.25 15.18 8.51
N ARG A 304 11.40 16.18 8.31
CA ARG A 304 11.27 17.33 9.22
C ARG A 304 10.36 17.08 10.42
N CYS A 305 9.49 16.07 10.39
CA CYS A 305 8.56 15.88 11.49
C CYS A 305 9.26 15.38 12.76
N LEU A 306 8.62 15.63 13.92
CA LEU A 306 9.04 15.13 15.22
C LEU A 306 8.69 13.66 15.39
N LEU A 307 7.45 13.32 15.05
CA LEU A 307 6.92 11.96 15.01
C LEU A 307 5.79 11.87 13.98
N PHE A 308 5.53 10.68 13.52
CA PHE A 308 4.43 10.36 12.61
C PHE A 308 3.29 9.67 13.39
N ALA A 309 2.06 10.11 13.20
CA ALA A 309 0.89 9.50 13.83
C ALA A 309 -0.27 9.38 12.84
N LEU A 310 -0.79 8.16 12.67
CA LEU A 310 -1.98 7.92 11.88
C LEU A 310 -2.81 6.80 12.55
N PRO A 311 -3.78 7.15 13.43
CA PRO A 311 -4.56 6.18 14.18
C PRO A 311 -5.72 5.59 13.34
N SER A 312 -5.37 4.96 12.21
CA SER A 312 -6.33 4.38 11.29
C SER A 312 -7.08 3.20 11.90
N ARG A 313 -8.40 3.14 11.69
CA ARG A 313 -9.23 2.01 12.11
C ARG A 313 -9.10 0.80 11.19
N TYR A 314 -8.63 1.00 9.97
CA TYR A 314 -8.30 -0.05 9.01
C TYR A 314 -7.17 0.37 8.09
N GLU A 315 -6.18 -0.49 7.97
CA GLU A 315 -5.09 -0.44 7.00
C GLU A 315 -4.76 -1.85 6.51
N GLY A 316 -4.67 -2.04 5.20
CA GLY A 316 -4.18 -3.29 4.64
C GLY A 316 -2.73 -3.55 5.03
N LEU A 317 -1.87 -2.54 4.87
CA LEU A 317 -0.52 -2.48 5.43
C LEU A 317 -0.18 -1.05 5.86
N GLY A 318 -0.47 -0.06 4.98
CA GLY A 318 -0.14 1.34 5.22
C GLY A 318 1.31 1.66 4.88
N CYS A 319 1.66 1.73 3.59
CA CYS A 319 3.02 2.07 3.12
C CYS A 319 3.58 3.33 3.77
N VAL A 320 2.73 4.29 4.10
CA VAL A 320 3.09 5.55 4.75
C VAL A 320 3.79 5.36 6.10
N TYR A 321 3.48 4.29 6.84
CA TYR A 321 4.21 3.97 8.07
C TYR A 321 5.63 3.50 7.76
N LEU A 322 5.81 2.65 6.73
CA LEU A 322 7.15 2.23 6.28
C LEU A 322 7.97 3.43 5.79
N GLU A 323 7.32 4.39 5.12
CA GLU A 323 7.93 5.64 4.69
C GLU A 323 8.42 6.46 5.88
N ALA A 324 7.61 6.64 6.92
CA ALA A 324 7.98 7.34 8.14
C ALA A 324 9.07 6.57 8.92
N MET A 325 8.93 5.25 9.08
CA MET A 325 9.94 4.37 9.70
C MET A 325 11.27 4.46 8.95
N SER A 326 11.25 4.51 7.62
CA SER A 326 12.44 4.64 6.79
C SER A 326 13.15 5.98 6.98
N THR A 327 12.46 7.05 7.40
CA THR A 327 13.06 8.34 7.74
C THR A 327 13.48 8.48 9.20
N GLU A 328 13.60 7.35 9.94
CA GLU A 328 13.96 7.32 11.37
C GLU A 328 12.97 8.05 12.27
N LYS A 329 11.68 8.02 11.94
CA LYS A 329 10.67 8.63 12.81
C LYS A 329 10.00 7.58 13.69
N ALA A 330 9.75 7.95 14.95
CA ALA A 330 8.82 7.19 15.76
C ALA A 330 7.43 7.27 15.15
N VAL A 331 6.75 6.13 15.01
CA VAL A 331 5.43 6.03 14.41
C VAL A 331 4.40 5.59 15.44
N ILE A 332 3.20 6.21 15.43
CA ILE A 332 2.03 5.76 16.18
C ILE A 332 1.04 5.15 15.18
N ALA A 333 0.67 3.90 15.40
CA ALA A 333 -0.27 3.14 14.58
C ALA A 333 -1.27 2.37 15.46
N CYS A 334 -2.32 1.80 14.85
CA CYS A 334 -3.30 0.98 15.58
C CYS A 334 -2.96 -0.50 15.55
N ARG A 335 -3.28 -1.20 16.66
CA ARG A 335 -3.26 -2.67 16.76
C ARG A 335 -4.27 -3.32 15.80
N GLY A 336 -4.00 -4.57 15.44
CA GLY A 336 -4.91 -5.38 14.62
C GLY A 336 -5.01 -4.94 13.16
N GLN A 337 -4.12 -4.03 12.70
CA GLN A 337 -4.00 -3.62 11.30
C GLN A 337 -2.77 -4.27 10.66
N GLY A 338 -2.64 -4.23 9.33
CA GLY A 338 -1.49 -4.86 8.68
C GLY A 338 -0.13 -4.36 9.17
N ILE A 339 -0.04 -3.10 9.58
CA ILE A 339 1.21 -2.54 10.14
C ILE A 339 1.58 -3.11 11.52
N ASP A 340 0.62 -3.64 12.28
CA ASP A 340 0.86 -4.32 13.57
C ASP A 340 1.74 -5.58 13.40
N GLU A 341 1.74 -6.17 12.22
CA GLU A 341 2.62 -7.31 11.89
C GLU A 341 4.11 -6.93 11.85
N ILE A 342 4.41 -5.65 11.66
CA ILE A 342 5.75 -5.10 11.50
C ILE A 342 6.21 -4.35 12.75
N ILE A 343 5.28 -3.62 13.39
CA ILE A 343 5.59 -2.80 14.56
C ILE A 343 5.61 -3.66 15.82
N ARG A 344 6.73 -3.62 16.54
CA ARG A 344 6.87 -4.12 17.90
C ARG A 344 6.72 -2.93 18.86
N HIS A 345 5.61 -2.90 19.60
CA HIS A 345 5.26 -1.80 20.50
C HIS A 345 6.39 -1.42 21.43
N GLY A 346 6.71 -0.13 21.49
CA GLY A 346 7.79 0.43 22.33
C GLY A 346 9.21 0.17 21.82
N SER A 347 9.40 -0.63 20.77
CA SER A 347 10.70 -0.97 20.20
C SER A 347 10.99 -0.25 18.88
N ASN A 348 10.19 -0.51 17.81
CA ASN A 348 10.36 0.10 16.49
C ASN A 348 9.13 0.91 16.04
N GLY A 349 8.20 1.17 16.95
CA GLY A 349 7.00 1.96 16.78
C GLY A 349 6.11 1.87 18.02
N TRP A 350 4.99 2.58 18.01
CA TRP A 350 4.05 2.65 19.11
C TRP A 350 2.66 2.24 18.64
N LEU A 351 2.08 1.23 19.26
CA LEU A 351 0.77 0.70 18.92
C LEU A 351 -0.25 1.12 19.96
N ILE A 352 -1.40 1.59 19.48
CA ILE A 352 -2.57 1.95 20.29
C ILE A 352 -3.78 1.10 19.88
N ASP A 353 -4.77 1.01 20.75
CA ASP A 353 -6.02 0.35 20.43
C ASP A 353 -6.88 1.23 19.50
N PRO A 354 -7.48 0.67 18.44
CA PRO A 354 -8.28 1.44 17.47
C PRO A 354 -9.42 2.20 18.13
N GLY A 355 -9.46 3.52 17.92
CA GLY A 355 -10.52 4.39 18.46
C GLY A 355 -10.34 4.78 19.93
N ASN A 356 -9.30 4.30 20.61
CA ASN A 356 -9.05 4.62 22.02
C ASN A 356 -8.34 5.97 22.15
N LEU A 357 -9.11 6.99 22.55
CA LEU A 357 -8.60 8.36 22.72
C LEU A 357 -7.56 8.46 23.84
N GLN A 358 -7.78 7.78 24.97
CA GLN A 358 -6.90 7.86 26.13
C GLN A 358 -5.54 7.20 25.85
N ASP A 359 -5.54 6.08 25.14
CA ASP A 359 -4.32 5.40 24.72
C ASP A 359 -3.51 6.28 23.74
N LEU A 360 -4.16 6.98 22.81
CA LEU A 360 -3.50 7.93 21.91
C LEU A 360 -2.94 9.15 22.66
N ILE A 361 -3.67 9.70 23.65
CA ILE A 361 -3.19 10.80 24.50
C ILE A 361 -1.93 10.35 25.28
N ALA A 362 -1.97 9.17 25.89
CA ALA A 362 -0.83 8.62 26.61
C ALA A 362 0.38 8.41 25.69
N ALA A 363 0.17 7.82 24.51
CA ALA A 363 1.21 7.61 23.50
C ALA A 363 1.88 8.92 23.07
N LEU A 364 1.07 9.94 22.74
CA LEU A 364 1.56 11.27 22.39
C LEU A 364 2.35 11.90 23.53
N SER A 365 1.82 11.87 24.77
CA SER A 365 2.48 12.46 25.94
C SER A 365 3.85 11.82 26.18
N VAL A 366 3.93 10.49 26.19
CA VAL A 366 5.20 9.76 26.37
C VAL A 366 6.20 10.12 25.27
N LEU A 367 5.78 10.07 24.02
CA LEU A 367 6.68 10.30 22.89
C LEU A 367 7.06 11.79 22.74
N LEU A 368 6.21 12.73 23.12
CA LEU A 368 6.55 14.16 23.09
C LEU A 368 7.54 14.54 24.18
N GLN A 369 7.43 13.94 25.38
CA GLN A 369 8.32 14.20 26.50
C GLN A 369 9.71 13.59 26.34
N ASN A 370 9.82 12.41 25.69
CA ASN A 370 11.04 11.62 25.72
C ASN A 370 11.76 11.59 24.36
N LEU A 371 12.69 12.53 24.18
CA LEU A 371 13.53 12.61 22.97
C LEU A 371 14.35 11.34 22.74
N GLN A 372 14.95 10.78 23.82
CA GLN A 372 15.80 9.60 23.70
C GLN A 372 14.99 8.39 23.22
N LEU A 373 13.82 8.17 23.81
CA LEU A 373 12.92 7.09 23.40
C LEU A 373 12.48 7.23 21.93
N ARG A 374 12.12 8.46 21.50
CA ARG A 374 11.76 8.71 20.09
C ARG A 374 12.90 8.35 19.13
N ARG A 375 14.13 8.75 19.47
CA ARG A 375 15.33 8.42 18.67
C ARG A 375 15.55 6.91 18.61
N GLN A 376 15.54 6.22 19.74
CA GLN A 376 15.71 4.77 19.81
C GLN A 376 14.66 4.02 18.96
N ILE A 377 13.40 4.42 19.09
CA ILE A 377 12.30 3.85 18.28
C ILE A 377 12.51 4.14 16.78
N GLY A 378 12.85 5.38 16.42
CA GLY A 378 13.08 5.78 15.03
C GLY A 378 14.23 5.02 14.37
N GLU A 379 15.37 4.90 15.05
CA GLU A 379 16.51 4.11 14.58
C GLU A 379 16.15 2.63 14.39
N ALA A 380 15.43 2.04 15.34
CA ALA A 380 14.96 0.66 15.25
C ALA A 380 13.94 0.49 14.13
N ALA A 381 13.05 1.47 13.91
CA ALA A 381 12.10 1.51 12.81
C ALA A 381 12.82 1.47 11.46
N ARG A 382 13.84 2.32 11.28
CA ARG A 382 14.64 2.31 10.05
C ARG A 382 15.39 1.00 9.85
N ARG A 383 16.03 0.45 10.90
CA ARG A 383 16.68 -0.86 10.79
C ARG A 383 15.70 -1.92 10.29
N THR A 384 14.49 -1.95 10.81
CA THR A 384 13.42 -2.87 10.38
C THR A 384 13.11 -2.70 8.89
N THR A 385 12.93 -1.47 8.41
CA THR A 385 12.64 -1.23 6.98
C THR A 385 13.78 -1.64 6.07
N LEU A 386 15.02 -1.32 6.44
CA LEU A 386 16.21 -1.68 5.64
C LEU A 386 16.44 -3.20 5.58
N GLN A 387 16.12 -3.93 6.65
CA GLN A 387 16.33 -5.37 6.73
C GLN A 387 15.31 -6.19 5.94
N SER A 388 14.07 -5.69 5.74
CA SER A 388 13.01 -6.56 5.24
C SER A 388 11.98 -5.89 4.31
N PHE A 389 11.94 -4.55 4.20
CA PHE A 389 10.88 -3.84 3.51
C PHE A 389 11.35 -2.88 2.43
N THR A 390 12.53 -3.12 1.84
CA THR A 390 13.01 -2.36 0.68
C THR A 390 12.36 -2.86 -0.61
N SER A 391 12.36 -2.03 -1.66
CA SER A 391 11.86 -2.43 -2.99
C SER A 391 12.58 -3.68 -3.55
N ALA A 392 13.86 -3.88 -3.20
CA ALA A 392 14.59 -5.08 -3.58
C ALA A 392 14.06 -6.33 -2.88
N HIS A 393 13.70 -6.26 -1.58
CA HIS A 393 13.09 -7.39 -0.87
C HIS A 393 11.75 -7.79 -1.48
N GLN A 394 10.85 -6.84 -1.73
CA GLN A 394 9.57 -7.12 -2.37
C GLN A 394 9.75 -7.71 -3.77
N ALA A 395 10.66 -7.14 -4.57
CA ALA A 395 10.97 -7.61 -5.91
C ALA A 395 11.53 -9.05 -5.91
N ALA A 396 12.41 -9.37 -4.97
CA ALA A 396 12.96 -10.74 -4.82
C ALA A 396 11.86 -11.77 -4.52
N HIS A 397 10.95 -11.45 -3.58
CA HIS A 397 9.83 -12.33 -3.25
C HIS A 397 8.85 -12.51 -4.42
N LEU A 398 8.52 -11.42 -5.13
CA LEU A 398 7.68 -11.49 -6.33
C LEU A 398 8.34 -12.31 -7.43
N ALA A 399 9.64 -12.11 -7.70
CA ALA A 399 10.36 -12.86 -8.73
C ALA A 399 10.43 -14.37 -8.42
N THR A 400 10.59 -14.74 -7.15
CA THR A 400 10.53 -16.13 -6.70
C THR A 400 9.15 -16.73 -6.94
N LEU A 401 8.10 -16.05 -6.48
CA LEU A 401 6.71 -16.48 -6.68
C LEU A 401 6.36 -16.65 -8.16
N TYR A 402 6.81 -15.74 -9.01
CA TYR A 402 6.52 -15.81 -10.45
C TYR A 402 7.15 -17.07 -11.07
N ARG A 403 8.40 -17.40 -10.69
CA ARG A 403 9.05 -18.62 -11.17
C ARG A 403 8.31 -19.88 -10.74
N GLU A 404 7.82 -19.92 -9.48
CA GLU A 404 6.99 -21.03 -8.98
C GLU A 404 5.67 -21.18 -9.75
N CYS A 405 5.07 -20.06 -10.21
CA CYS A 405 3.83 -20.11 -10.97
C CYS A 405 4.01 -20.51 -12.43
N VAL A 406 5.20 -20.35 -13.00
CA VAL A 406 5.52 -20.64 -14.41
C VAL A 406 6.13 -22.04 -14.56
N ALA A 407 6.76 -22.60 -13.51
CA ALA A 407 7.30 -23.96 -13.48
C ALA A 407 6.20 -25.03 -13.60
#